data_eaf535a12d58840feb866c8dbfa4a828
#
_entry.id   eaf535a12d58840feb866c8dbfa4a828
#
_cell.length_a   1.000
_cell.length_b   1.000
_cell.length_c   1.000
_cell.angle_alpha   90.00
_cell.angle_beta   90.00
_cell.angle_gamma   90.00
#
_symmetry.space_group_name_H-M   'P 1'
#
loop_
_entity.id
_entity.type
_entity.pdbx_description
1 polymer ?
#
loop_
_entity_poly.entity_id
_entity_poly.type
_entity_poly.pdbx_seq_one_letter_code
_entity_poly.pdbx_strand_id
1 'polypeptide(L)'
;MNFEIEFLPVGEASKPGDAIVVRYEGDEGFYLMVIDGGNVDSGKEVVSHIHKHYGEKAIVANAILTHCDADHACGFREILQGLDVRNVWMHLPWLAAPGSLPYFADKNLTAETLAKKLRAEYDLIDEIYGVAVERAMKVFQPFAGQKIGPFTVLSPDKSIYEILLPQFDRTPDADQAALEAAGLWIGKPPGFLAKIADKAVLKAEKWVKETWENERLKDGGKTSATNESSVVLYGDFSSGHRVLLTGDAGHWALLLSVYRAQRSGFPMQQFSFVQIPHHGSRSNVGPTILNQILGPILPKGSGQKFSAYVSAPKDDESHPRRMVLNAFLRRGGSVVATQGAAKCYNVGYPFKPGYKPVSSMPFSDQVEDYD
;
A
#
# COMPACT_ATOMS: atom_id res chain seq x y z
N MET A 1 -5.06 -10.28 21.92
CA MET A 1 -4.05 -9.22 21.59
C MET A 1 -4.80 -7.97 21.23
N ASN A 2 -4.63 -6.91 22.01
CA ASN A 2 -5.17 -5.59 21.71
C ASN A 2 -4.34 -4.96 20.58
N PHE A 3 -5.00 -4.23 19.68
CA PHE A 3 -4.30 -3.50 18.62
C PHE A 3 -5.13 -2.32 18.13
N GLU A 4 -4.48 -1.38 17.50
CA GLU A 4 -5.11 -0.28 16.79
C GLU A 4 -4.32 0.05 15.52
N ILE A 5 -5.04 0.51 14.51
CA ILE A 5 -4.51 0.90 13.22
C ILE A 5 -5.00 2.33 12.95
N GLU A 6 -4.06 3.25 12.82
CA GLU A 6 -4.32 4.67 12.64
C GLU A 6 -3.87 5.08 11.25
N PHE A 7 -4.80 5.51 10.43
CA PHE A 7 -4.54 6.15 9.15
C PHE A 7 -4.43 7.64 9.40
N LEU A 8 -3.26 8.20 9.23
CA LEU A 8 -3.01 9.61 9.44
C LEU A 8 -3.37 10.44 8.21
N PRO A 9 -3.60 11.75 8.33
CA PRO A 9 -3.86 12.61 7.18
C PRO A 9 -2.68 12.57 6.20
N VAL A 10 -2.98 12.44 4.94
CA VAL A 10 -1.98 12.46 3.88
C VAL A 10 -2.28 13.59 2.92
N GLY A 11 -1.31 14.46 2.75
CA GLY A 11 -1.22 15.47 1.71
C GLY A 11 -2.41 16.39 1.50
N GLU A 12 -2.22 17.27 0.51
CA GLU A 12 -3.27 18.14 -0.04
C GLU A 12 -3.67 17.63 -1.43
N ALA A 13 -4.82 18.06 -1.92
CA ALA A 13 -5.59 17.69 -3.12
C ALA A 13 -4.93 16.84 -4.22
N SER A 14 -3.66 16.98 -4.52
CA SER A 14 -2.98 16.26 -5.61
C SER A 14 -1.79 15.40 -5.15
N LYS A 15 -1.64 15.22 -3.84
CA LYS A 15 -0.52 14.47 -3.26
C LYS A 15 -1.06 13.39 -2.34
N PRO A 16 -1.55 12.27 -2.90
CA PRO A 16 -1.95 11.10 -2.12
C PRO A 16 -0.76 10.54 -1.34
N GLY A 17 -0.91 9.42 -0.72
CA GLY A 17 0.11 8.66 -0.03
C GLY A 17 -0.48 7.92 1.16
N ASP A 18 0.30 7.06 1.76
CA ASP A 18 -0.06 6.36 2.99
C ASP A 18 0.84 6.79 4.16
N ALA A 19 0.23 6.95 5.32
CA ALA A 19 0.92 7.13 6.58
C ALA A 19 0.13 6.41 7.68
N ILE A 20 0.58 5.20 8.04
CA ILE A 20 -0.18 4.31 8.92
C ILE A 20 0.65 4.00 10.16
N VAL A 21 0.05 4.16 11.33
CA VAL A 21 0.63 3.76 12.61
C VAL A 21 -0.15 2.59 13.17
N VAL A 22 0.54 1.51 13.52
CA VAL A 22 -0.05 0.34 14.16
C VAL A 22 0.55 0.20 15.56
N ARG A 23 -0.32 0.17 16.57
CA ARG A 23 0.03 -0.25 17.93
C ARG A 23 -0.54 -1.64 18.17
N TYR A 24 0.26 -2.53 18.73
CA TYR A 24 -0.17 -3.87 19.09
C TYR A 24 0.45 -4.31 20.41
N GLU A 25 -0.28 -5.13 21.15
CA GLU A 25 0.14 -5.67 22.43
C GLU A 25 1.30 -6.66 22.24
N GLY A 26 2.26 -6.63 23.14
CA GLY A 26 3.39 -7.53 23.18
C GLY A 26 3.72 -7.95 24.60
N ASP A 27 4.75 -8.77 24.79
CA ASP A 27 5.10 -9.38 26.07
C ASP A 27 5.50 -8.35 27.13
N GLU A 28 6.07 -7.22 26.74
CA GLU A 28 6.56 -6.16 27.62
C GLU A 28 5.74 -4.86 27.56
N GLY A 29 4.47 -4.95 27.10
CA GLY A 29 3.60 -3.79 26.94
C GLY A 29 3.02 -3.69 25.55
N PHE A 30 3.39 -2.65 24.78
CA PHE A 30 2.98 -2.50 23.39
C PHE A 30 4.16 -2.21 22.49
N TYR A 31 4.00 -2.54 21.22
CA TYR A 31 4.93 -2.21 20.15
C TYR A 31 4.27 -1.25 19.16
N LEU A 32 5.10 -0.37 18.58
CA LEU A 32 4.69 0.50 17.48
C LEU A 32 5.30 0.01 16.17
N MET A 33 4.52 0.13 15.12
CA MET A 33 4.93 -0.07 13.74
C MET A 33 4.45 1.12 12.92
N VAL A 34 5.28 1.58 12.00
CA VAL A 34 4.90 2.60 11.01
C VAL A 34 4.97 1.96 9.63
N ILE A 35 3.97 2.23 8.80
CA ILE A 35 3.91 1.76 7.42
C ILE A 35 3.72 2.98 6.54
N ASP A 36 4.69 3.20 5.66
CA ASP A 36 4.84 4.35 4.79
C ASP A 36 4.89 5.70 5.54
N GLY A 37 5.28 6.73 4.85
CA GLY A 37 5.46 8.06 5.43
C GLY A 37 4.69 9.16 4.70
N GLY A 38 4.05 8.83 3.59
CA GLY A 38 3.42 9.82 2.74
C GLY A 38 4.45 10.80 2.13
N ASN A 39 4.04 12.03 1.91
CA ASN A 39 4.95 13.12 1.57
C ASN A 39 5.73 13.61 2.81
N VAL A 40 6.64 14.55 2.62
CA VAL A 40 7.51 15.08 3.71
C VAL A 40 6.69 15.59 4.89
N ASP A 41 5.61 16.33 4.65
CA ASP A 41 4.80 16.91 5.73
C ASP A 41 4.00 15.83 6.47
N SER A 42 3.51 14.82 5.75
CA SER A 42 2.89 13.64 6.36
C SER A 42 3.86 12.88 7.27
N GLY A 43 5.13 12.73 6.86
CA GLY A 43 6.16 12.12 7.69
C GLY A 43 6.42 12.88 8.99
N LYS A 44 6.47 14.21 8.94
CA LYS A 44 6.57 15.07 10.13
C LYS A 44 5.33 14.94 11.03
N GLU A 45 4.15 14.81 10.43
CA GLU A 45 2.91 14.53 11.16
C GLU A 45 2.94 13.18 11.89
N VAL A 46 3.49 12.12 11.26
CA VAL A 46 3.71 10.82 11.92
C VAL A 46 4.61 10.98 13.16
N VAL A 47 5.72 11.71 13.03
CA VAL A 47 6.64 11.97 14.16
C VAL A 47 5.91 12.71 15.29
N SER A 48 5.23 13.81 14.97
CA SER A 48 4.47 14.59 15.94
C SER A 48 3.37 13.77 16.62
N HIS A 49 2.65 12.96 15.83
CA HIS A 49 1.60 12.08 16.33
C HIS A 49 2.14 11.04 17.33
N ILE A 50 3.26 10.40 17.00
CA ILE A 50 3.87 9.40 17.88
C ILE A 50 4.36 10.05 19.17
N HIS A 51 5.05 11.18 19.10
CA HIS A 51 5.48 11.90 20.30
C HIS A 51 4.32 12.31 21.18
N LYS A 52 3.24 12.83 20.60
CA LYS A 52 2.03 13.29 21.31
C LYS A 52 1.28 12.16 22.01
N HIS A 53 1.11 11.03 21.36
CA HIS A 53 0.22 9.98 21.84
C HIS A 53 0.93 8.82 22.54
N TYR A 54 2.23 8.64 22.30
CA TYR A 54 3.02 7.55 22.82
C TYR A 54 4.29 8.01 23.58
N GLY A 55 4.59 9.31 23.53
CA GLY A 55 5.72 9.94 24.22
C GLY A 55 6.95 10.14 23.35
N GLU A 56 7.78 11.13 23.71
CA GLU A 56 9.00 11.49 22.95
C GLU A 56 10.06 10.38 22.87
N LYS A 57 10.02 9.43 23.79
CA LYS A 57 10.92 8.28 23.85
C LYS A 57 10.29 7.00 23.33
N ALA A 58 9.16 7.11 22.63
CA ALA A 58 8.49 5.94 22.04
C ALA A 58 9.40 5.28 21.01
N ILE A 59 9.49 3.96 21.09
CA ILE A 59 10.29 3.15 20.17
C ILE A 59 9.40 2.54 19.11
N VAL A 60 9.74 2.78 17.84
CA VAL A 60 9.12 2.11 16.69
C VAL A 60 9.87 0.80 16.45
N ALA A 61 9.23 -0.31 16.76
CA ALA A 61 9.83 -1.63 16.59
C ALA A 61 10.12 -1.96 15.13
N ASN A 62 9.22 -1.56 14.23
CA ASN A 62 9.35 -1.78 12.80
C ASN A 62 8.81 -0.58 12.01
N ALA A 63 9.60 -0.08 11.06
CA ALA A 63 9.15 0.86 10.04
C ALA A 63 9.20 0.14 8.68
N ILE A 64 8.09 0.15 7.93
CA ILE A 64 7.92 -0.57 6.67
C ILE A 64 7.65 0.44 5.57
N LEU A 65 8.46 0.42 4.51
CA LEU A 65 8.18 1.10 3.26
C LEU A 65 7.62 0.08 2.28
N THR A 66 6.37 0.26 1.86
CA THR A 66 5.68 -0.71 1.02
C THR A 66 6.26 -0.79 -0.39
N HIS A 67 6.60 0.36 -0.97
CA HIS A 67 7.24 0.47 -2.28
C HIS A 67 7.96 1.83 -2.42
N CYS A 68 8.66 2.04 -3.54
CA CYS A 68 9.61 3.15 -3.68
C CYS A 68 9.01 4.45 -4.24
N ASP A 69 7.70 4.55 -4.43
CA ASP A 69 7.08 5.77 -4.96
C ASP A 69 7.14 6.92 -3.95
N ALA A 70 7.32 8.14 -4.47
CA ALA A 70 7.67 9.30 -3.65
C ALA A 70 6.59 9.67 -2.63
N ASP A 71 5.34 9.40 -2.93
CA ASP A 71 4.18 9.65 -2.07
C ASP A 71 4.03 8.64 -0.91
N HIS A 72 4.94 7.67 -0.81
CA HIS A 72 5.12 6.76 0.32
C HIS A 72 6.50 6.94 0.98
N ALA A 73 7.54 7.22 0.16
CA ALA A 73 8.92 7.22 0.60
C ALA A 73 9.42 8.59 1.14
N CYS A 74 8.92 9.74 0.63
CA CYS A 74 9.45 11.04 1.02
C CYS A 74 9.33 11.30 2.51
N GLY A 75 8.19 11.04 3.12
CA GLY A 75 7.97 11.22 4.54
C GLY A 75 8.61 10.14 5.38
N PHE A 76 8.93 8.99 4.80
CA PHE A 76 9.59 7.90 5.51
C PHE A 76 10.98 8.28 6.00
N ARG A 77 11.72 9.11 5.25
CA ARG A 77 12.99 9.70 5.70
C ARG A 77 12.82 10.54 6.97
N GLU A 78 11.78 11.39 7.02
CA GLU A 78 11.48 12.22 8.20
C GLU A 78 11.19 11.36 9.43
N ILE A 79 10.48 10.25 9.24
CA ILE A 79 10.18 9.27 10.29
C ILE A 79 11.46 8.66 10.84
N LEU A 80 12.36 8.19 9.97
CA LEU A 80 13.62 7.59 10.41
C LEU A 80 14.55 8.61 11.09
N GLN A 81 14.47 9.89 10.76
CA GLN A 81 15.25 10.95 11.41
C GLN A 81 14.65 11.37 12.75
N GLY A 82 13.32 11.42 12.85
CA GLY A 82 12.60 11.98 14.00
C GLY A 82 12.27 10.97 15.10
N LEU A 83 12.31 9.65 14.85
CA LEU A 83 11.93 8.61 15.80
C LEU A 83 13.06 7.63 16.10
N ASP A 84 12.97 6.96 17.25
CA ASP A 84 13.80 5.80 17.55
C ASP A 84 13.21 4.55 16.88
N VAL A 85 13.81 4.14 15.75
CA VAL A 85 13.37 3.00 14.94
C VAL A 85 14.37 1.86 15.06
N ARG A 86 13.91 0.66 15.43
CA ARG A 86 14.78 -0.52 15.57
C ARG A 86 15.04 -1.23 14.25
N ASN A 87 13.97 -1.52 13.50
CA ASN A 87 14.05 -2.29 12.27
C ASN A 87 13.37 -1.51 11.13
N VAL A 88 14.06 -1.42 10.01
CA VAL A 88 13.58 -0.82 8.77
C VAL A 88 13.38 -1.93 7.75
N TRP A 89 12.21 -1.99 7.16
CA TRP A 89 11.83 -2.97 6.14
C TRP A 89 11.54 -2.24 4.84
N MET A 90 12.41 -2.38 3.86
CA MET A 90 12.25 -1.77 2.53
C MET A 90 12.99 -2.55 1.46
N HIS A 91 12.47 -2.52 0.25
CA HIS A 91 13.18 -3.06 -0.89
C HIS A 91 14.33 -2.15 -1.30
N LEU A 92 15.48 -2.75 -1.59
CA LEU A 92 16.66 -2.06 -2.10
C LEU A 92 16.88 -2.50 -3.55
N PRO A 93 16.47 -1.67 -4.55
CA PRO A 93 16.48 -2.06 -5.97
C PRO A 93 17.82 -2.59 -6.45
N TRP A 94 18.92 -2.02 -5.97
CA TRP A 94 20.28 -2.45 -6.36
C TRP A 94 20.67 -3.83 -5.87
N LEU A 95 20.05 -4.34 -4.79
CA LEU A 95 20.31 -5.71 -4.33
C LEU A 95 19.57 -6.76 -5.16
N ALA A 96 18.58 -6.37 -5.94
CA ALA A 96 17.88 -7.25 -6.88
C ALA A 96 18.57 -7.33 -8.25
N ALA A 97 19.63 -6.53 -8.50
CA ALA A 97 20.32 -6.49 -9.79
C ALA A 97 20.74 -7.86 -10.34
N PRO A 98 21.30 -8.80 -9.54
CA PRO A 98 21.67 -10.11 -10.07
C PRO A 98 20.49 -10.92 -10.63
N GLY A 99 19.36 -10.93 -9.91
CA GLY A 99 18.18 -11.72 -10.33
C GLY A 99 17.37 -11.03 -11.43
N SER A 100 17.40 -9.68 -11.51
CA SER A 100 16.69 -8.93 -12.53
C SER A 100 17.47 -8.76 -13.84
N LEU A 101 18.79 -8.96 -13.84
CA LEU A 101 19.66 -8.77 -14.99
C LEU A 101 19.16 -9.44 -16.29
N PRO A 102 18.64 -10.69 -16.28
CA PRO A 102 18.15 -11.35 -17.49
C PRO A 102 17.02 -10.62 -18.21
N TYR A 103 16.29 -9.77 -17.48
CA TYR A 103 15.09 -9.06 -17.95
C TYR A 103 15.37 -7.64 -18.44
N PHE A 104 16.65 -7.21 -18.52
CA PHE A 104 17.06 -5.94 -19.13
C PHE A 104 17.48 -6.14 -20.59
N ALA A 105 17.16 -5.14 -21.43
CA ALA A 105 17.43 -5.19 -22.88
C ALA A 105 18.94 -5.15 -23.21
N ASP A 106 19.70 -4.33 -22.48
CA ASP A 106 21.16 -4.21 -22.67
C ASP A 106 21.88 -5.43 -22.09
N LYS A 107 22.29 -6.35 -22.97
CA LYS A 107 22.98 -7.60 -22.60
C LYS A 107 24.47 -7.38 -22.22
N ASN A 108 24.99 -6.16 -22.33
CA ASN A 108 26.34 -5.82 -21.86
C ASN A 108 26.35 -5.39 -20.38
N LEU A 109 25.19 -5.22 -19.76
CA LEU A 109 25.11 -4.94 -18.33
C LEU A 109 25.64 -6.13 -17.54
N THR A 110 26.42 -5.83 -16.51
CA THR A 110 26.74 -6.78 -15.43
C THR A 110 25.89 -6.48 -14.20
N ALA A 111 25.76 -7.44 -13.30
CA ALA A 111 25.04 -7.23 -12.05
C ALA A 111 25.60 -6.03 -11.26
N GLU A 112 26.92 -5.84 -11.26
CA GLU A 112 27.59 -4.73 -10.59
C GLU A 112 27.27 -3.36 -11.24
N THR A 113 27.34 -3.26 -12.57
CA THR A 113 27.04 -2.01 -13.28
C THR A 113 25.56 -1.68 -13.18
N LEU A 114 24.69 -2.69 -13.23
CA LEU A 114 23.26 -2.51 -13.03
C LEU A 114 22.96 -2.02 -11.60
N ALA A 115 23.56 -2.65 -10.59
CA ALA A 115 23.39 -2.23 -9.19
C ALA A 115 23.79 -0.77 -8.98
N LYS A 116 24.93 -0.31 -9.56
CA LYS A 116 25.37 1.09 -9.49
C LYS A 116 24.35 2.03 -10.15
N LYS A 117 23.83 1.66 -11.33
CA LYS A 117 22.80 2.45 -12.02
C LYS A 117 21.51 2.55 -11.19
N LEU A 118 21.00 1.41 -10.71
CA LEU A 118 19.79 1.37 -9.89
C LEU A 118 19.93 2.22 -8.63
N ARG A 119 21.08 2.17 -7.96
CA ARG A 119 21.33 2.95 -6.75
C ARG A 119 21.34 4.44 -7.03
N ALA A 120 21.89 4.86 -8.17
CA ALA A 120 21.90 6.27 -8.59
C ALA A 120 20.50 6.77 -9.01
N GLU A 121 19.68 5.94 -9.64
CA GLU A 121 18.34 6.31 -10.09
C GLU A 121 17.31 6.33 -8.95
N TYR A 122 17.52 5.49 -7.92
CA TYR A 122 16.68 5.44 -6.71
C TYR A 122 17.35 6.17 -5.55
N ASP A 123 17.79 7.39 -5.79
CA ASP A 123 18.50 8.27 -4.87
C ASP A 123 17.75 8.48 -3.54
N LEU A 124 16.44 8.69 -3.58
CA LEU A 124 15.62 8.79 -2.36
C LEU A 124 15.70 7.52 -1.49
N ILE A 125 15.67 6.34 -2.11
CA ILE A 125 15.79 5.06 -1.38
C ILE A 125 17.21 4.90 -0.82
N ASP A 126 18.24 5.36 -1.56
CA ASP A 126 19.62 5.36 -1.06
C ASP A 126 19.82 6.34 0.09
N GLU A 127 19.21 7.53 0.04
CA GLU A 127 19.18 8.48 1.17
C GLU A 127 18.51 7.87 2.42
N ILE A 128 17.34 7.24 2.26
CA ILE A 128 16.63 6.57 3.36
C ILE A 128 17.50 5.45 3.95
N TYR A 129 18.13 4.66 3.09
CA TYR A 129 19.06 3.60 3.51
C TYR A 129 20.25 4.20 4.26
N GLY A 130 20.82 5.31 3.77
CA GLY A 130 21.90 6.05 4.42
C GLY A 130 21.54 6.47 5.85
N VAL A 131 20.37 7.08 6.04
CA VAL A 131 19.85 7.46 7.37
C VAL A 131 19.74 6.24 8.30
N ALA A 132 19.19 5.13 7.78
CA ALA A 132 19.04 3.91 8.58
C ALA A 132 20.41 3.34 9.03
N VAL A 133 21.40 3.35 8.14
CA VAL A 133 22.77 2.88 8.44
C VAL A 133 23.47 3.81 9.43
N GLU A 134 23.42 5.13 9.21
CA GLU A 134 24.01 6.14 10.10
C GLU A 134 23.46 6.04 11.53
N ARG A 135 22.17 5.76 11.65
CA ARG A 135 21.50 5.60 12.94
C ARG A 135 21.55 4.16 13.49
N ALA A 136 22.35 3.29 12.91
CA ALA A 136 22.53 1.89 13.30
C ALA A 136 21.23 1.07 13.38
N MET A 137 20.25 1.41 12.58
CA MET A 137 19.01 0.63 12.42
C MET A 137 19.28 -0.66 11.66
N LYS A 138 18.53 -1.72 11.96
CA LYS A 138 18.63 -2.97 11.18
C LYS A 138 17.75 -2.84 9.93
N VAL A 139 18.34 -3.06 8.75
CA VAL A 139 17.61 -2.98 7.47
C VAL A 139 17.36 -4.38 6.92
N PHE A 140 16.12 -4.65 6.56
CA PHE A 140 15.64 -5.90 5.98
C PHE A 140 14.84 -5.64 4.70
N GLN A 141 14.79 -6.63 3.80
CA GLN A 141 13.92 -6.58 2.64
C GLN A 141 12.63 -7.40 2.90
N PRO A 142 11.44 -6.80 2.76
CA PRO A 142 10.17 -7.43 3.14
C PRO A 142 9.62 -8.36 2.04
N PHE A 143 10.23 -9.53 1.85
CA PHE A 143 9.73 -10.52 0.91
C PHE A 143 8.73 -11.48 1.54
N ALA A 144 7.88 -12.04 0.69
CA ALA A 144 6.81 -12.93 1.08
C ALA A 144 7.27 -14.13 1.93
N GLY A 145 6.51 -14.45 2.94
CA GLY A 145 6.80 -15.47 3.95
C GLY A 145 7.49 -14.93 5.21
N GLN A 146 8.06 -13.74 5.18
CA GLN A 146 8.68 -13.13 6.36
C GLN A 146 7.63 -12.63 7.35
N LYS A 147 7.99 -12.65 8.63
CA LYS A 147 7.16 -12.09 9.70
C LYS A 147 7.72 -10.74 10.18
N ILE A 148 6.84 -9.77 10.30
CA ILE A 148 7.13 -8.43 10.80
C ILE A 148 6.13 -8.12 11.91
N GLY A 149 6.53 -8.30 13.16
CA GLY A 149 5.62 -8.22 14.30
C GLY A 149 4.46 -9.24 14.14
N PRO A 150 3.19 -8.82 14.23
CA PRO A 150 2.05 -9.70 14.08
C PRO A 150 1.69 -10.01 12.62
N PHE A 151 2.40 -9.43 11.67
CA PHE A 151 2.11 -9.58 10.25
C PHE A 151 3.01 -10.61 9.56
N THR A 152 2.45 -11.25 8.54
CA THR A 152 3.20 -12.04 7.56
C THR A 152 3.13 -11.32 6.22
N VAL A 153 4.28 -11.17 5.55
CA VAL A 153 4.34 -10.61 4.20
C VAL A 153 3.78 -11.62 3.20
N LEU A 154 2.79 -11.22 2.42
CA LEU A 154 2.18 -12.03 1.36
C LEU A 154 2.76 -11.75 -0.02
N SER A 155 3.16 -10.51 -0.30
CA SER A 155 3.72 -10.03 -1.57
C SER A 155 4.73 -8.92 -1.30
N PRO A 156 5.74 -8.73 -2.20
CA PRO A 156 6.11 -9.60 -3.30
C PRO A 156 6.98 -10.79 -2.89
N ASP A 157 7.03 -11.83 -3.72
CA ASP A 157 8.13 -12.79 -3.70
C ASP A 157 9.40 -12.13 -4.26
N LYS A 158 10.58 -12.57 -3.82
CA LYS A 158 11.84 -12.03 -4.31
C LYS A 158 11.97 -12.16 -5.84
N SER A 159 11.63 -13.32 -6.39
CA SER A 159 11.68 -13.55 -7.85
C SER A 159 10.68 -12.68 -8.62
N ILE A 160 9.50 -12.42 -8.06
CA ILE A 160 8.51 -11.53 -8.67
C ILE A 160 9.02 -10.09 -8.64
N TYR A 161 9.60 -9.63 -7.54
CA TYR A 161 10.21 -8.30 -7.46
C TYR A 161 11.33 -8.13 -8.50
N GLU A 162 12.18 -9.16 -8.69
CA GLU A 162 13.26 -9.18 -9.67
C GLU A 162 12.73 -9.09 -11.12
N ILE A 163 11.56 -9.67 -11.43
CA ILE A 163 10.88 -9.56 -12.74
C ILE A 163 10.19 -8.20 -12.91
N LEU A 164 9.64 -7.62 -11.83
CA LEU A 164 8.99 -6.31 -11.87
C LEU A 164 9.98 -5.17 -12.03
N LEU A 165 11.15 -5.25 -11.42
CA LEU A 165 12.12 -4.17 -11.33
C LEU A 165 12.52 -3.54 -12.69
N PRO A 166 12.77 -4.29 -13.79
CA PRO A 166 13.06 -3.69 -15.10
C PRO A 166 11.92 -2.84 -15.68
N GLN A 167 10.71 -3.00 -15.15
CA GLN A 167 9.52 -2.30 -15.61
C GLN A 167 9.21 -1.04 -14.76
N PHE A 168 10.05 -0.72 -13.77
CA PHE A 168 9.93 0.51 -12.99
C PHE A 168 10.32 1.73 -13.83
N ASP A 169 9.74 2.89 -13.52
CA ASP A 169 9.86 4.11 -14.33
C ASP A 169 11.29 4.53 -14.64
N ARG A 170 12.19 4.44 -13.65
CA ARG A 170 13.56 4.98 -13.70
C ARG A 170 14.63 3.94 -13.98
N THR A 171 14.27 2.71 -14.28
CA THR A 171 15.22 1.65 -14.61
C THR A 171 15.66 1.72 -16.08
N PRO A 172 16.81 1.14 -16.45
CA PRO A 172 17.17 0.93 -17.85
C PRO A 172 16.09 0.15 -18.64
N ASP A 173 16.18 0.13 -19.95
CA ASP A 173 15.17 -0.52 -20.79
C ASP A 173 15.01 -2.00 -20.50
N ALA A 174 13.75 -2.42 -20.39
CA ALA A 174 13.36 -3.79 -20.16
C ALA A 174 13.41 -4.63 -21.45
N ASP A 175 13.78 -5.91 -21.32
CA ASP A 175 13.59 -6.90 -22.37
C ASP A 175 12.14 -7.42 -22.33
N GLN A 176 11.29 -6.83 -23.16
CA GLN A 176 9.88 -7.20 -23.21
C GLN A 176 9.67 -8.69 -23.51
N ALA A 177 10.43 -9.25 -24.45
CA ALA A 177 10.28 -10.66 -24.84
C ALA A 177 10.62 -11.61 -23.67
N ALA A 178 11.68 -11.29 -22.90
CA ALA A 178 12.03 -12.04 -21.70
C ALA A 178 10.96 -11.96 -20.61
N LEU A 179 10.35 -10.78 -20.42
CA LEU A 179 9.29 -10.55 -19.44
C LEU A 179 7.97 -11.23 -19.84
N GLU A 180 7.62 -11.20 -21.13
CA GLU A 180 6.47 -11.95 -21.66
C GLU A 180 6.65 -13.46 -21.50
N ALA A 181 7.87 -13.97 -21.77
CA ALA A 181 8.21 -15.36 -21.54
C ALA A 181 8.15 -15.75 -20.05
N ALA A 182 8.47 -14.83 -19.15
CA ALA A 182 8.30 -15.00 -17.71
C ALA A 182 6.83 -14.86 -17.24
N GLY A 183 5.90 -14.48 -18.13
CA GLY A 183 4.47 -14.33 -17.85
C GLY A 183 4.10 -13.08 -17.05
N LEU A 184 4.99 -12.10 -16.95
CA LEU A 184 4.76 -10.90 -16.13
C LEU A 184 5.22 -9.62 -16.86
N TRP A 185 4.63 -9.35 -18.03
CA TRP A 185 4.78 -8.05 -18.69
C TRP A 185 3.62 -7.13 -18.33
N ILE A 186 3.92 -6.07 -17.58
CA ILE A 186 2.96 -5.02 -17.21
C ILE A 186 3.11 -3.82 -18.14
N GLY A 187 4.34 -3.55 -18.57
CA GLY A 187 4.75 -2.39 -19.34
C GLY A 187 5.22 -1.24 -18.45
N LYS A 188 6.11 -0.41 -19.00
CA LYS A 188 6.48 0.84 -18.34
C LYS A 188 5.34 1.85 -18.49
N PRO A 189 5.03 2.60 -17.43
CA PRO A 189 4.10 3.72 -17.57
C PRO A 189 4.68 4.75 -18.53
N PRO A 190 3.82 5.58 -19.17
CA PRO A 190 4.29 6.67 -20.03
C PRO A 190 5.22 7.56 -19.22
N GLY A 191 6.37 7.92 -19.81
CA GLY A 191 7.37 8.77 -19.16
C GLY A 191 6.79 10.11 -18.70
N PHE A 192 7.52 10.82 -17.84
CA PHE A 192 7.10 12.06 -17.17
C PHE A 192 6.44 13.11 -18.10
N LEU A 193 6.94 13.26 -19.34
CA LEU A 193 6.36 14.18 -20.31
C LEU A 193 4.97 13.76 -20.82
N ALA A 194 4.72 12.45 -20.93
CA ALA A 194 3.40 11.94 -21.29
C ALA A 194 2.41 12.07 -20.11
N LYS A 195 2.87 11.88 -18.85
CA LYS A 195 2.08 12.17 -17.65
C LYS A 195 1.66 13.65 -17.54
N ILE A 196 2.50 14.59 -18.00
CA ILE A 196 2.15 16.02 -18.08
C ILE A 196 1.11 16.26 -19.18
N ALA A 197 1.23 15.61 -20.33
CA ALA A 197 0.27 15.74 -21.42
C ALA A 197 -1.11 15.18 -21.03
N ASP A 198 -1.16 14.05 -20.31
CA ASP A 198 -2.41 13.47 -19.79
C ASP A 198 -3.06 14.35 -18.71
N LYS A 199 -2.27 15.00 -17.84
CA LYS A 199 -2.81 15.98 -16.87
C LYS A 199 -3.36 17.25 -17.53
N ALA A 200 -2.86 17.64 -18.70
CA ALA A 200 -3.34 18.83 -19.42
C ALA A 200 -4.71 18.60 -20.12
N VAL A 201 -5.10 17.37 -20.32
CA VAL A 201 -6.45 17.00 -20.79
C VAL A 201 -7.31 16.64 -19.59
N LEU A 202 -7.76 17.66 -18.85
CA LEU A 202 -8.89 17.51 -17.92
C LEU A 202 -10.14 17.12 -18.72
N LYS A 203 -10.29 15.84 -19.03
CA LYS A 203 -11.57 15.31 -19.51
C LYS A 203 -12.56 15.48 -18.37
N ALA A 204 -13.64 16.22 -18.62
CA ALA A 204 -14.76 16.26 -17.69
C ALA A 204 -15.18 14.83 -17.36
N GLU A 205 -15.12 14.44 -16.08
CA GLU A 205 -15.54 13.10 -15.67
C GLU A 205 -16.99 12.88 -16.08
N LYS A 206 -17.22 11.80 -16.81
CA LYS A 206 -18.57 11.35 -17.10
C LYS A 206 -19.05 10.50 -15.95
N TRP A 207 -20.29 10.73 -15.55
CA TRP A 207 -20.95 10.00 -14.48
C TRP A 207 -21.98 9.04 -15.03
N VAL A 208 -21.98 7.81 -14.50
CA VAL A 208 -22.92 6.76 -14.88
C VAL A 208 -23.66 6.23 -13.66
N LYS A 209 -24.88 5.80 -13.89
CA LYS A 209 -25.71 5.22 -12.83
C LYS A 209 -25.19 3.83 -12.45
N GLU A 210 -25.08 3.61 -11.15
CA GLU A 210 -24.76 2.32 -10.55
C GLU A 210 -25.86 1.92 -9.55
N THR A 211 -26.23 0.65 -9.52
CA THR A 211 -27.16 0.12 -8.52
C THR A 211 -26.48 -0.96 -7.69
N TRP A 212 -27.09 -1.37 -6.60
CA TRP A 212 -26.53 -2.43 -5.75
C TRP A 212 -26.30 -3.73 -6.54
N GLU A 213 -27.21 -4.06 -7.44
CA GLU A 213 -27.23 -5.28 -8.24
C GLU A 213 -26.32 -5.22 -9.48
N ASN A 214 -25.97 -4.00 -9.91
CA ASN A 214 -25.18 -3.79 -11.14
C ASN A 214 -23.90 -3.04 -10.81
N GLU A 215 -22.86 -3.80 -10.47
CA GLU A 215 -21.51 -3.29 -10.19
C GLU A 215 -20.86 -2.77 -11.47
N ARG A 216 -20.35 -1.53 -11.43
CA ARG A 216 -19.67 -0.89 -12.57
C ARG A 216 -18.18 -1.11 -12.59
N LEU A 217 -17.58 -1.47 -11.45
CA LEU A 217 -16.16 -1.83 -11.38
C LEU A 217 -15.88 -3.00 -12.33
N LYS A 218 -14.77 -2.94 -13.07
CA LYS A 218 -14.38 -3.95 -14.06
C LYS A 218 -13.03 -4.57 -13.67
N ASP A 219 -12.84 -5.82 -14.08
CA ASP A 219 -11.52 -6.45 -14.05
C ASP A 219 -10.62 -5.89 -15.17
N GLY A 220 -9.32 -6.16 -15.08
CA GLY A 220 -8.33 -5.79 -16.10
C GLY A 220 -7.75 -4.38 -15.93
N GLY A 221 -7.98 -3.73 -14.80
CA GLY A 221 -7.25 -2.51 -14.43
C GLY A 221 -5.74 -2.76 -14.42
N LYS A 222 -4.96 -1.77 -14.85
CA LYS A 222 -3.49 -1.84 -14.85
C LYS A 222 -2.92 -0.72 -14.00
N THR A 223 -1.96 -1.08 -13.15
CA THR A 223 -1.19 -0.13 -12.37
C THR A 223 0.30 -0.24 -12.71
N SER A 224 1.16 0.58 -12.11
CA SER A 224 2.60 0.52 -12.35
C SER A 224 3.24 -0.74 -11.79
N ALA A 225 4.39 -1.13 -12.30
CA ALA A 225 5.16 -2.23 -11.73
C ALA A 225 5.68 -1.91 -10.32
N THR A 226 5.89 -0.64 -9.99
CA THR A 226 6.20 -0.20 -8.62
C THR A 226 5.05 -0.51 -7.67
N ASN A 227 3.82 -0.18 -8.04
CA ASN A 227 2.63 -0.52 -7.26
C ASN A 227 2.45 -2.04 -7.11
N GLU A 228 2.66 -2.81 -8.19
CA GLU A 228 2.62 -4.28 -8.13
C GLU A 228 3.75 -4.87 -7.27
N SER A 229 4.78 -4.09 -6.91
CA SER A 229 5.82 -4.48 -5.96
C SER A 229 5.49 -4.15 -4.50
N SER A 230 4.32 -3.59 -4.22
CA SER A 230 3.90 -3.21 -2.86
C SER A 230 3.91 -4.39 -1.90
N VAL A 231 4.36 -4.11 -0.69
CA VAL A 231 4.33 -5.07 0.42
C VAL A 231 2.89 -5.24 0.90
N VAL A 232 2.36 -6.45 0.73
CA VAL A 232 1.04 -6.82 1.26
C VAL A 232 1.22 -7.57 2.57
N LEU A 233 0.59 -7.09 3.63
CA LEU A 233 0.73 -7.59 4.98
C LEU A 233 -0.57 -8.26 5.46
N TYR A 234 -0.48 -9.51 5.88
CA TYR A 234 -1.55 -10.25 6.54
C TYR A 234 -1.26 -10.33 8.04
N GLY A 235 -2.13 -9.75 8.86
CA GLY A 235 -2.07 -9.85 10.31
C GLY A 235 -3.13 -10.81 10.84
N ASP A 236 -2.74 -11.73 11.72
CA ASP A 236 -3.67 -12.55 12.50
C ASP A 236 -3.48 -12.22 13.98
N PHE A 237 -4.35 -11.37 14.49
CA PHE A 237 -4.36 -10.99 15.88
C PHE A 237 -5.18 -12.00 16.65
N SER A 238 -4.62 -12.57 17.72
CA SER A 238 -5.32 -13.51 18.59
C SER A 238 -6.68 -12.92 18.99
N SER A 239 -7.74 -13.67 18.94
CA SER A 239 -9.16 -13.30 19.07
C SER A 239 -9.96 -13.28 17.76
N GLY A 240 -9.38 -13.79 16.67
CA GLY A 240 -10.06 -13.90 15.37
C GLY A 240 -10.10 -12.61 14.55
N HIS A 241 -9.39 -11.57 14.98
CA HIS A 241 -9.24 -10.35 14.18
C HIS A 241 -8.14 -10.52 13.14
N ARG A 242 -8.52 -10.42 11.87
CA ARG A 242 -7.59 -10.49 10.74
C ARG A 242 -7.55 -9.18 9.99
N VAL A 243 -6.35 -8.78 9.62
CA VAL A 243 -6.04 -7.49 9.02
C VAL A 243 -5.32 -7.72 7.70
N LEU A 244 -5.71 -7.00 6.67
CA LEU A 244 -5.00 -6.95 5.39
C LEU A 244 -4.59 -5.50 5.11
N LEU A 245 -3.28 -5.25 5.01
CA LEU A 245 -2.73 -3.96 4.58
C LEU A 245 -2.09 -4.17 3.22
N THR A 246 -2.40 -3.32 2.27
CA THR A 246 -2.14 -3.58 0.85
C THR A 246 -1.15 -2.61 0.22
N GLY A 247 -0.89 -1.46 0.86
CA GLY A 247 -0.23 -0.35 0.17
C GLY A 247 -0.94 -0.07 -1.15
N ASP A 248 -0.17 0.13 -2.20
CA ASP A 248 -0.67 0.39 -3.55
C ASP A 248 -0.75 -0.85 -4.43
N ALA A 249 -0.83 -2.03 -3.82
CA ALA A 249 -0.87 -3.31 -4.53
C ALA A 249 -1.90 -3.32 -5.66
N GLY A 250 -1.45 -3.75 -6.82
CA GLY A 250 -2.29 -3.96 -7.97
C GLY A 250 -2.85 -5.38 -8.05
N HIS A 251 -3.43 -5.68 -9.18
CA HIS A 251 -4.15 -6.93 -9.39
C HIS A 251 -3.25 -8.16 -9.23
N TRP A 252 -2.01 -8.11 -9.77
CA TRP A 252 -1.06 -9.21 -9.66
C TRP A 252 -0.57 -9.41 -8.22
N ALA A 253 -0.20 -8.35 -7.53
CA ALA A 253 0.24 -8.43 -6.14
C ALA A 253 -0.85 -9.01 -5.24
N LEU A 254 -2.11 -8.59 -5.42
CA LEU A 254 -3.25 -9.10 -4.68
C LEU A 254 -3.54 -10.57 -5.02
N LEU A 255 -3.46 -10.96 -6.30
CA LEU A 255 -3.65 -12.36 -6.73
C LEU A 255 -2.59 -13.28 -6.13
N LEU A 256 -1.32 -12.87 -6.18
CA LEU A 256 -0.21 -13.61 -5.54
C LEU A 256 -0.39 -13.70 -4.03
N SER A 257 -0.90 -12.64 -3.40
CA SER A 257 -1.20 -12.63 -1.97
C SER A 257 -2.30 -13.63 -1.61
N VAL A 258 -3.37 -13.72 -2.41
CA VAL A 258 -4.42 -14.74 -2.24
C VAL A 258 -3.85 -16.14 -2.38
N TYR A 259 -3.07 -16.39 -3.44
CA TYR A 259 -2.44 -17.69 -3.67
C TYR A 259 -1.54 -18.11 -2.51
N ARG A 260 -0.70 -17.20 -2.00
CA ARG A 260 0.18 -17.45 -0.87
C ARG A 260 -0.60 -17.71 0.42
N ALA A 261 -1.60 -16.88 0.70
CA ALA A 261 -2.45 -17.05 1.87
C ALA A 261 -3.10 -18.45 1.90
N GLN A 262 -3.66 -18.88 0.76
CA GLN A 262 -4.27 -20.21 0.61
C GLN A 262 -3.24 -21.34 0.87
N ARG A 263 -2.05 -21.22 0.32
CA ARG A 263 -0.97 -22.23 0.54
C ARG A 263 -0.47 -22.24 1.98
N SER A 264 -0.55 -21.15 2.69
CA SER A 264 -0.15 -21.01 4.09
C SER A 264 -1.29 -21.37 5.06
N GLY A 265 -2.49 -21.72 4.56
CA GLY A 265 -3.66 -22.01 5.38
C GLY A 265 -4.26 -20.76 6.05
N PHE A 266 -3.94 -19.55 5.55
CA PHE A 266 -4.51 -18.32 6.07
C PHE A 266 -5.93 -18.12 5.52
N PRO A 267 -6.94 -17.94 6.38
CA PRO A 267 -8.30 -17.74 5.93
C PRO A 267 -8.45 -16.38 5.23
N MET A 268 -8.86 -16.44 3.97
CA MET A 268 -9.36 -15.29 3.23
C MET A 268 -10.86 -15.10 3.52
N GLN A 269 -11.42 -13.96 3.14
CA GLN A 269 -12.84 -13.59 3.33
C GLN A 269 -13.30 -13.50 4.80
N GLN A 270 -12.37 -13.49 5.75
CA GLN A 270 -12.64 -13.42 7.19
C GLN A 270 -11.87 -12.26 7.84
N PHE A 271 -11.70 -11.18 7.14
CA PHE A 271 -11.03 -9.99 7.67
C PHE A 271 -11.96 -9.19 8.58
N SER A 272 -11.38 -8.59 9.62
CA SER A 272 -12.03 -7.55 10.44
C SER A 272 -11.68 -6.17 9.90
N PHE A 273 -10.50 -6.05 9.28
CA PHE A 273 -9.99 -4.79 8.73
C PHE A 273 -9.24 -5.02 7.42
N VAL A 274 -9.49 -4.16 6.44
CA VAL A 274 -8.81 -4.18 5.14
C VAL A 274 -8.44 -2.75 4.74
N GLN A 275 -7.21 -2.54 4.29
CA GLN A 275 -6.84 -1.32 3.56
C GLN A 275 -7.35 -1.43 2.12
N ILE A 276 -8.01 -0.39 1.63
CA ILE A 276 -8.34 -0.24 0.22
C ILE A 276 -7.09 0.25 -0.50
N PRO A 277 -6.55 -0.47 -1.51
CA PRO A 277 -5.27 -0.15 -2.10
C PRO A 277 -5.30 1.13 -2.93
N HIS A 278 -4.12 1.76 -3.04
CA HIS A 278 -3.82 2.87 -3.94
C HIS A 278 -4.90 3.97 -3.91
N HIS A 279 -5.15 4.46 -2.72
CA HIS A 279 -6.09 5.57 -2.46
C HIS A 279 -7.51 5.34 -3.02
N GLY A 280 -7.88 4.08 -3.28
CA GLY A 280 -9.15 3.73 -3.89
C GLY A 280 -9.17 3.86 -5.41
N SER A 281 -8.03 3.68 -6.07
CA SER A 281 -7.93 3.65 -7.54
C SER A 281 -8.63 2.43 -8.14
N ARG A 282 -9.39 2.65 -9.21
CA ARG A 282 -10.06 1.57 -9.97
C ARG A 282 -9.11 0.70 -10.80
N SER A 283 -7.85 1.12 -10.93
CA SER A 283 -6.83 0.38 -11.67
C SER A 283 -6.22 -0.77 -10.88
N ASN A 284 -6.40 -0.78 -9.55
CA ASN A 284 -5.73 -1.70 -8.63
C ASN A 284 -6.60 -2.87 -8.19
N VAL A 285 -7.92 -2.76 -8.36
CA VAL A 285 -8.90 -3.78 -7.93
C VAL A 285 -9.93 -4.05 -9.01
N GLY A 286 -10.54 -5.23 -8.96
CA GLY A 286 -11.66 -5.61 -9.81
C GLY A 286 -12.57 -6.61 -9.07
N PRO A 287 -13.78 -6.88 -9.60
CA PRO A 287 -14.73 -7.77 -8.95
C PRO A 287 -14.17 -9.15 -8.63
N THR A 288 -13.40 -9.73 -9.53
CA THR A 288 -12.84 -11.08 -9.37
C THR A 288 -11.90 -11.18 -8.18
N ILE A 289 -10.92 -10.27 -8.07
CA ILE A 289 -9.97 -10.30 -6.95
C ILE A 289 -10.65 -9.92 -5.63
N LEU A 290 -11.60 -8.96 -5.66
CA LEU A 290 -12.37 -8.61 -4.46
C LEU A 290 -13.23 -9.78 -3.97
N ASN A 291 -13.81 -10.57 -4.85
CA ASN A 291 -14.56 -11.78 -4.47
C ASN A 291 -13.65 -12.82 -3.79
N GLN A 292 -12.40 -12.94 -4.22
CA GLN A 292 -11.45 -13.86 -3.58
C GLN A 292 -11.03 -13.37 -2.18
N ILE A 293 -10.84 -12.06 -2.01
CA ILE A 293 -10.36 -11.46 -0.75
C ILE A 293 -11.51 -11.27 0.25
N LEU A 294 -12.66 -10.74 -0.19
CA LEU A 294 -13.74 -10.28 0.68
C LEU A 294 -14.99 -11.19 0.63
N GLY A 295 -15.10 -12.01 -0.40
CA GLY A 295 -16.29 -12.79 -0.68
C GLY A 295 -17.22 -12.12 -1.71
N PRO A 296 -18.31 -12.81 -2.08
CA PRO A 296 -19.25 -12.34 -3.09
C PRO A 296 -20.04 -11.10 -2.61
N ILE A 297 -20.69 -10.44 -3.55
CA ILE A 297 -21.67 -9.38 -3.27
C ILE A 297 -22.78 -9.93 -2.38
N LEU A 298 -23.11 -9.19 -1.33
CA LEU A 298 -24.15 -9.52 -0.36
C LEU A 298 -25.49 -8.88 -0.75
N PRO A 299 -26.62 -9.42 -0.30
CA PRO A 299 -27.90 -8.76 -0.39
C PRO A 299 -27.85 -7.36 0.23
N LYS A 300 -28.53 -6.39 -0.38
CA LYS A 300 -28.60 -5.02 0.17
C LYS A 300 -29.21 -5.06 1.59
N GLY A 301 -28.57 -4.36 2.51
CA GLY A 301 -28.99 -4.35 3.93
C GLY A 301 -28.37 -5.47 4.75
N SER A 302 -27.50 -6.31 4.21
CA SER A 302 -26.67 -7.21 5.00
C SER A 302 -25.81 -6.41 5.97
N GLY A 303 -25.64 -6.92 7.18
CA GLY A 303 -24.82 -6.27 8.22
C GLY A 303 -23.36 -6.13 7.81
N GLN A 304 -22.66 -5.22 8.50
CA GLN A 304 -21.21 -5.04 8.35
C GLN A 304 -20.44 -6.30 8.72
N LYS A 305 -19.48 -6.67 7.89
CA LYS A 305 -18.55 -7.79 8.14
C LYS A 305 -17.15 -7.33 8.52
N PHE A 306 -16.66 -6.23 7.94
CA PHE A 306 -15.32 -5.69 8.17
C PHE A 306 -15.31 -4.18 8.02
N SER A 307 -14.26 -3.54 8.51
CA SER A 307 -13.92 -2.15 8.23
C SER A 307 -12.94 -2.06 7.08
N ALA A 308 -13.16 -1.13 6.16
CA ALA A 308 -12.27 -0.88 5.02
C ALA A 308 -11.83 0.57 5.03
N TYR A 309 -10.52 0.82 5.22
CA TYR A 309 -10.01 2.18 5.27
C TYR A 309 -9.21 2.52 4.02
N VAL A 310 -9.30 3.80 3.62
CA VAL A 310 -8.57 4.33 2.47
C VAL A 310 -7.92 5.66 2.84
N SER A 311 -6.63 5.79 2.53
CA SER A 311 -5.95 7.07 2.58
C SER A 311 -6.36 7.92 1.38
N ALA A 312 -6.87 9.12 1.63
CA ALA A 312 -7.25 10.05 0.58
C ALA A 312 -7.00 11.47 1.06
N PRO A 313 -6.45 12.36 0.22
CA PRO A 313 -6.35 13.79 0.51
C PRO A 313 -7.73 14.41 0.73
N LYS A 314 -7.77 15.56 1.41
CA LYS A 314 -9.02 16.23 1.77
C LYS A 314 -9.83 16.67 0.55
N ASP A 315 -9.14 17.19 -0.46
CA ASP A 315 -9.76 17.86 -1.59
C ASP A 315 -9.43 17.13 -2.92
N ASP A 316 -9.12 15.82 -2.87
CA ASP A 316 -8.94 15.01 -4.06
C ASP A 316 -10.31 14.65 -4.66
N GLU A 317 -10.63 15.25 -5.81
CA GLU A 317 -11.86 14.97 -6.55
C GLU A 317 -11.81 13.62 -7.28
N SER A 318 -10.61 13.06 -7.45
CA SER A 318 -10.39 11.84 -8.24
C SER A 318 -10.30 10.57 -7.39
N HIS A 319 -9.96 10.69 -6.10
CA HIS A 319 -9.82 9.54 -5.19
C HIS A 319 -10.48 9.83 -3.82
N PRO A 320 -11.05 8.82 -3.21
CA PRO A 320 -11.24 7.45 -3.71
C PRO A 320 -12.38 7.38 -4.76
N ARG A 321 -12.23 6.52 -5.77
CA ARG A 321 -13.26 6.29 -6.78
C ARG A 321 -14.52 5.70 -6.16
N ARG A 322 -15.67 6.29 -6.46
CA ARG A 322 -16.97 5.87 -5.88
C ARG A 322 -17.31 4.43 -6.24
N MET A 323 -17.01 3.99 -7.47
CA MET A 323 -17.22 2.60 -7.87
C MET A 323 -16.39 1.62 -7.03
N VAL A 324 -15.18 2.00 -6.61
CA VAL A 324 -14.33 1.18 -5.72
C VAL A 324 -14.95 1.13 -4.33
N LEU A 325 -15.33 2.27 -3.76
CA LEU A 325 -16.01 2.30 -2.46
C LEU A 325 -17.28 1.44 -2.47
N ASN A 326 -18.10 1.56 -3.52
CA ASN A 326 -19.31 0.76 -3.69
C ASN A 326 -19.00 -0.75 -3.74
N ALA A 327 -17.90 -1.14 -4.37
CA ALA A 327 -17.49 -2.54 -4.46
C ALA A 327 -17.16 -3.15 -3.09
N PHE A 328 -16.52 -2.38 -2.19
CA PHE A 328 -16.27 -2.79 -0.82
C PHE A 328 -17.57 -2.79 0.02
N LEU A 329 -18.41 -1.78 -0.12
CA LEU A 329 -19.70 -1.70 0.56
C LEU A 329 -20.60 -2.91 0.24
N ARG A 330 -20.68 -3.30 -1.05
CA ARG A 330 -21.46 -4.47 -1.48
C ARG A 330 -21.01 -5.78 -0.84
N ARG A 331 -19.74 -5.88 -0.48
CA ARG A 331 -19.15 -7.07 0.14
C ARG A 331 -19.18 -7.04 1.67
N GLY A 332 -19.91 -6.06 2.24
CA GLY A 332 -20.11 -5.92 3.69
C GLY A 332 -19.05 -5.05 4.39
N GLY A 333 -18.30 -4.24 3.64
CA GLY A 333 -17.36 -3.28 4.21
C GLY A 333 -18.06 -2.05 4.80
N SER A 334 -17.59 -1.59 5.96
CA SER A 334 -17.80 -0.21 6.43
C SER A 334 -16.61 0.61 5.91
N VAL A 335 -16.85 1.44 4.91
CA VAL A 335 -15.78 2.15 4.20
C VAL A 335 -15.52 3.52 4.84
N VAL A 336 -14.27 3.78 5.21
CA VAL A 336 -13.84 5.03 5.87
C VAL A 336 -12.67 5.64 5.09
N ALA A 337 -12.82 6.89 4.65
CA ALA A 337 -11.75 7.66 4.02
C ALA A 337 -11.14 8.65 5.02
N THR A 338 -9.83 8.89 4.94
CA THR A 338 -9.13 9.86 5.81
C THR A 338 -9.62 11.28 5.55
N GLN A 339 -9.62 11.73 4.32
CA GLN A 339 -10.08 13.06 3.87
C GLN A 339 -9.59 14.18 4.80
N GLY A 340 -8.27 14.21 5.04
CA GLY A 340 -7.61 15.23 5.86
C GLY A 340 -7.78 15.07 7.38
N ALA A 341 -8.30 13.93 7.85
CA ALA A 341 -8.44 13.66 9.27
C ALA A 341 -7.97 12.25 9.62
N ALA A 342 -7.25 12.10 10.72
CA ALA A 342 -6.84 10.80 11.22
C ALA A 342 -8.05 9.91 11.52
N LYS A 343 -7.95 8.64 11.16
CA LYS A 343 -8.96 7.60 11.41
C LYS A 343 -8.30 6.45 12.16
N CYS A 344 -9.00 5.91 13.15
CA CYS A 344 -8.49 4.82 13.97
C CYS A 344 -9.46 3.64 13.96
N TYR A 345 -8.96 2.46 13.66
CA TYR A 345 -9.59 1.18 13.94
C TYR A 345 -8.96 0.61 15.21
N ASN A 346 -9.77 0.32 16.21
CA ASN A 346 -9.28 -0.01 17.54
C ASN A 346 -9.96 -1.28 18.07
N VAL A 347 -9.15 -2.16 18.65
CA VAL A 347 -9.59 -3.37 19.36
C VAL A 347 -8.90 -3.42 20.72
N GLY A 348 -9.69 -3.24 21.77
CA GLY A 348 -9.26 -3.45 23.16
C GLY A 348 -8.48 -2.31 23.83
N TYR A 349 -8.10 -1.26 23.11
CA TYR A 349 -7.52 -0.07 23.72
C TYR A 349 -8.57 1.02 23.98
N PRO A 350 -8.41 1.89 24.98
CA PRO A 350 -9.25 3.07 25.14
C PRO A 350 -9.07 4.04 23.98
N PHE A 351 -10.14 4.73 23.59
CA PHE A 351 -10.07 5.76 22.56
C PHE A 351 -9.15 6.92 22.98
N LYS A 352 -8.30 7.34 22.07
CA LYS A 352 -7.40 8.48 22.28
C LYS A 352 -8.16 9.80 22.19
N PRO A 353 -7.76 10.82 22.96
CA PRO A 353 -8.28 12.17 22.79
C PRO A 353 -8.08 12.70 21.37
N GLY A 354 -9.09 13.35 20.82
CA GLY A 354 -9.05 13.94 19.47
C GLY A 354 -9.63 13.07 18.37
N TYR A 355 -9.76 11.76 18.57
CA TYR A 355 -10.47 10.91 17.61
C TYR A 355 -11.98 11.03 17.74
N LYS A 356 -12.66 11.09 16.61
CA LYS A 356 -14.12 11.10 16.52
C LYS A 356 -14.60 9.72 16.06
N PRO A 357 -15.80 9.29 16.44
CA PRO A 357 -16.42 8.11 15.87
C PRO A 357 -16.40 8.17 14.34
N VAL A 358 -16.03 7.08 13.71
CA VAL A 358 -16.02 6.98 12.24
C VAL A 358 -17.41 6.59 11.74
N SER A 359 -17.81 7.15 10.60
CA SER A 359 -19.02 6.72 9.87
C SER A 359 -18.61 6.16 8.53
N SER A 360 -19.32 5.14 8.07
CA SER A 360 -19.12 4.61 6.74
C SER A 360 -19.51 5.62 5.66
N MET A 361 -18.72 5.69 4.59
CA MET A 361 -19.11 6.39 3.37
C MET A 361 -20.41 5.79 2.83
N PRO A 362 -21.32 6.61 2.30
CA PRO A 362 -22.57 6.09 1.74
C PRO A 362 -22.32 5.43 0.37
N PHE A 363 -23.22 4.50 0.02
CA PHE A 363 -23.29 3.99 -1.35
C PHE A 363 -23.69 5.11 -2.31
N SER A 364 -22.95 5.26 -3.43
CA SER A 364 -23.23 6.25 -4.45
C SER A 364 -23.95 5.62 -5.64
N ASP A 365 -25.08 6.18 -6.05
CA ASP A 365 -25.81 5.78 -7.25
C ASP A 365 -25.24 6.40 -8.55
N GLN A 366 -24.26 7.30 -8.42
CA GLN A 366 -23.52 7.92 -9.50
C GLN A 366 -22.02 7.65 -9.29
N VAL A 367 -21.40 7.02 -10.27
CA VAL A 367 -19.98 6.68 -10.27
C VAL A 367 -19.30 7.15 -11.55
N GLU A 368 -17.99 7.20 -11.50
CA GLU A 368 -17.15 7.60 -12.62
C GLU A 368 -17.27 6.60 -13.79
N ASP A 369 -17.37 7.08 -15.05
CA ASP A 369 -17.28 6.22 -16.24
C ASP A 369 -15.81 5.84 -16.52
N TYR A 370 -15.61 4.79 -17.29
CA TYR A 370 -14.30 4.36 -17.78
C TYR A 370 -13.82 5.12 -19.02
N ASP A 371 -14.70 5.87 -19.71
CA ASP A 371 -14.42 6.55 -20.99
C ASP A 371 -13.87 7.96 -20.84
#